data_07bae57c2375ee022d853257f7273cf4
#
_entry.id   07bae57c2375ee022d853257f7273cf4
#
_cell.length_a   1.000
_cell.length_b   1.000
_cell.length_c   1.000
_cell.angle_alpha   90.00
_cell.angle_beta   90.00
_cell.angle_gamma   90.00
#
_symmetry.space_group_name_H-M   'P 1'
#
loop_
_entity.id
_entity.type
_entity.pdbx_description
1 polymer ?
#
loop_
_entity_poly.entity_id
_entity_poly.type
_entity_poly.pdbx_seq_one_letter_code
_entity_poly.pdbx_strand_id
1 'polypeptide(L)'
;MRIRTKICGIGSLEDALQAVEAGADALGFVFYLPSPRYIAPEKAASICKQLPPFVSKVGLFVNENPETIKDICALVNLDLLQFHGDEEESECSSYSLPYIKAIRVRHENDLSHAENKYFGALAILADAFKKGVPGGTGESFDWSLLPNDRLKPLILAGGLNDKNIYQAIKTVHPYAVDVSGGVEQAKGIKNHRTVTQFLNEVSRASE
;
A
#
# COMPACT_ATOMS: atom_id res chain seq x y z
N MET A 1 -13.77 -14.47 4.85
CA MET A 1 -12.70 -13.81 5.68
C MET A 1 -12.71 -12.34 5.33
N ARG A 2 -12.70 -11.42 6.33
CA ARG A 2 -12.66 -9.98 6.08
C ARG A 2 -11.36 -9.59 5.35
N ILE A 3 -11.48 -8.92 4.22
CA ILE A 3 -10.34 -8.36 3.48
C ILE A 3 -9.94 -7.04 4.14
N ARG A 4 -8.67 -6.86 4.42
CA ARG A 4 -8.13 -5.61 4.98
C ARG A 4 -7.87 -4.58 3.90
N THR A 5 -7.94 -3.30 4.25
CA THR A 5 -7.84 -2.22 3.27
C THR A 5 -6.85 -1.16 3.69
N LYS A 6 -5.91 -0.84 2.80
CA LYS A 6 -4.99 0.29 2.96
C LYS A 6 -5.34 1.40 1.96
N ILE A 7 -5.42 2.63 2.44
CA ILE A 7 -5.53 3.84 1.62
C ILE A 7 -4.16 4.51 1.58
N CYS A 8 -3.52 4.50 0.40
CA CYS A 8 -2.14 4.95 0.22
C CYS A 8 -2.06 6.36 -0.36
N GLY A 9 -1.03 7.12 0.03
CA GLY A 9 -0.81 8.49 -0.43
C GLY A 9 -1.70 9.51 0.29
N ILE A 10 -1.77 9.40 1.61
CA ILE A 10 -2.44 10.37 2.48
C ILE A 10 -1.62 11.65 2.52
N GLY A 11 -2.24 12.78 2.19
CA GLY A 11 -1.60 14.10 2.15
C GLY A 11 -2.17 15.12 3.13
N SER A 12 -3.30 14.83 3.80
CA SER A 12 -3.95 15.74 4.74
C SER A 12 -4.56 14.97 5.92
N LEU A 13 -4.78 15.67 7.04
CA LEU A 13 -5.50 15.11 8.19
C LEU A 13 -6.94 14.77 7.82
N GLU A 14 -7.58 15.61 7.02
CA GLU A 14 -8.96 15.39 6.58
C GLU A 14 -9.09 14.08 5.79
N ASP A 15 -8.20 13.85 4.78
CA ASP A 15 -8.18 12.59 4.02
C ASP A 15 -7.93 11.38 4.93
N ALA A 16 -7.05 11.53 5.93
CA ALA A 16 -6.74 10.47 6.88
C ALA A 16 -7.95 10.08 7.72
N LEU A 17 -8.61 11.05 8.36
CA LEU A 17 -9.77 10.81 9.23
C LEU A 17 -10.96 10.27 8.44
N GLN A 18 -11.22 10.80 7.25
CA GLN A 18 -12.29 10.32 6.37
C GLN A 18 -12.06 8.87 5.90
N ALA A 19 -10.81 8.50 5.58
CA ALA A 19 -10.50 7.12 5.24
C ALA A 19 -10.71 6.16 6.43
N VAL A 20 -10.31 6.58 7.63
CA VAL A 20 -10.52 5.80 8.86
C VAL A 20 -12.00 5.66 9.18
N GLU A 21 -12.77 6.74 9.13
CA GLU A 21 -14.22 6.73 9.36
C GLU A 21 -14.95 5.82 8.36
N ALA A 22 -14.48 5.79 7.11
CA ALA A 22 -14.99 4.90 6.08
C ALA A 22 -14.59 3.43 6.27
N GLY A 23 -13.67 3.11 7.22
CA GLY A 23 -13.31 1.75 7.61
C GLY A 23 -11.95 1.26 7.09
N ALA A 24 -11.03 2.15 6.73
CA ALA A 24 -9.67 1.77 6.37
C ALA A 24 -8.91 1.18 7.57
N ASP A 25 -8.19 0.06 7.36
CA ASP A 25 -7.35 -0.60 8.36
C ASP A 25 -5.94 0.01 8.44
N ALA A 26 -5.48 0.59 7.34
CA ALA A 26 -4.15 1.18 7.24
C ALA A 26 -4.12 2.43 6.36
N LEU A 27 -3.23 3.35 6.70
CA LEU A 27 -2.95 4.56 5.94
C LEU A 27 -1.50 4.57 5.47
N GLY A 28 -1.27 4.89 4.19
CA GLY A 28 0.06 4.98 3.58
C GLY A 28 0.52 6.42 3.44
N PHE A 29 1.72 6.71 3.94
CA PHE A 29 2.43 7.97 3.82
C PHE A 29 3.63 7.79 2.88
N VAL A 30 3.72 8.57 1.81
CA VAL A 30 4.72 8.38 0.74
C VAL A 30 5.91 9.31 0.99
N PHE A 31 7.06 8.73 1.37
CA PHE A 31 8.31 9.44 1.57
C PHE A 31 9.26 9.33 0.37
N TYR A 32 8.72 9.39 -0.83
CA TYR A 32 9.44 9.39 -2.09
C TYR A 32 9.24 10.73 -2.81
N LEU A 33 10.24 11.60 -2.77
CA LEU A 33 10.17 12.99 -3.24
C LEU A 33 9.67 13.17 -4.68
N PRO A 34 10.03 12.30 -5.66
CA PRO A 34 9.49 12.42 -7.01
C PRO A 34 8.00 12.06 -7.14
N SER A 35 7.39 11.49 -6.11
CA SER A 35 5.98 11.14 -6.14
C SER A 35 5.09 12.38 -6.00
N PRO A 36 4.00 12.50 -6.80
CA PRO A 36 2.99 13.55 -6.58
C PRO A 36 2.21 13.37 -5.27
N ARG A 37 2.43 12.25 -4.56
CA ARG A 37 1.83 11.91 -3.26
C ARG A 37 2.82 12.05 -2.10
N TYR A 38 3.99 12.64 -2.37
CA TYR A 38 4.98 12.89 -1.34
C TYR A 38 4.41 13.72 -0.20
N ILE A 39 4.75 13.35 1.02
CA ILE A 39 4.43 14.12 2.22
C ILE A 39 5.70 14.35 3.04
N ALA A 40 5.89 15.60 3.50
CA ALA A 40 6.99 15.93 4.40
C ALA A 40 6.86 15.16 5.73
N PRO A 41 7.97 14.63 6.29
CA PRO A 41 7.93 13.84 7.52
C PRO A 41 7.25 14.55 8.71
N GLU A 42 7.47 15.86 8.89
CA GLU A 42 6.85 16.66 9.95
C GLU A 42 5.33 16.72 9.80
N LYS A 43 4.84 16.83 8.56
CA LYS A 43 3.40 16.82 8.28
C LYS A 43 2.81 15.45 8.54
N ALA A 44 3.48 14.37 8.10
CA ALA A 44 3.07 13.01 8.39
C ALA A 44 3.01 12.74 9.91
N ALA A 45 4.04 13.17 10.66
CA ALA A 45 4.08 13.05 12.12
C ALA A 45 2.90 13.78 12.79
N SER A 46 2.57 14.99 12.32
CA SER A 46 1.41 15.74 12.82
C SER A 46 0.09 15.03 12.58
N ILE A 47 -0.08 14.40 11.41
CA ILE A 47 -1.28 13.62 11.09
C ILE A 47 -1.32 12.35 11.95
N CYS A 48 -0.23 11.59 12.03
CA CYS A 48 -0.17 10.34 12.77
C CYS A 48 -0.50 10.47 14.26
N LYS A 49 -0.15 11.61 14.88
CA LYS A 49 -0.48 11.92 16.28
C LYS A 49 -1.98 12.12 16.54
N GLN A 50 -2.76 12.40 15.52
CA GLN A 50 -4.20 12.70 15.61
C GLN A 50 -5.07 11.52 15.16
N LEU A 51 -4.46 10.42 14.70
CA LEU A 51 -5.21 9.24 14.30
C LEU A 51 -5.73 8.47 15.52
N PRO A 52 -6.94 7.88 15.43
CA PRO A 52 -7.45 7.00 16.47
C PRO A 52 -6.61 5.71 16.55
N PRO A 53 -6.71 4.95 17.66
CA PRO A 53 -6.08 3.63 17.77
C PRO A 53 -6.61 2.64 16.75
N PHE A 54 -5.85 1.56 16.50
CA PHE A 54 -6.18 0.45 15.59
C PHE A 54 -6.14 0.80 14.10
N VAL A 55 -5.46 1.88 13.73
CA VAL A 55 -5.14 2.23 12.34
C VAL A 55 -3.64 2.12 12.13
N SER A 56 -3.22 1.22 11.24
CA SER A 56 -1.80 1.04 10.93
C SER A 56 -1.26 2.19 10.08
N LYS A 57 -0.14 2.77 10.50
CA LYS A 57 0.58 3.85 9.81
C LYS A 57 1.74 3.25 9.02
N VAL A 58 1.65 3.26 7.69
CA VAL A 58 2.60 2.63 6.78
C VAL A 58 3.44 3.70 6.09
N GLY A 59 4.75 3.67 6.29
CA GLY A 59 5.70 4.53 5.55
C GLY A 59 6.15 3.86 4.26
N LEU A 60 5.95 4.51 3.12
CA LEU A 60 6.38 4.01 1.81
C LEU A 60 7.68 4.69 1.38
N PHE A 61 8.68 3.87 1.03
CA PHE A 61 10.01 4.27 0.59
C PHE A 61 10.35 3.63 -0.77
N VAL A 62 11.19 4.31 -1.56
CA VAL A 62 11.67 3.84 -2.86
C VAL A 62 13.16 4.14 -2.96
N ASN A 63 14.00 3.13 -2.76
CA ASN A 63 15.46 3.24 -2.82
C ASN A 63 16.00 4.42 -2.00
N GLU A 64 15.44 4.66 -0.81
CA GLU A 64 15.78 5.79 0.05
C GLU A 64 17.03 5.47 0.88
N ASN A 65 17.76 6.50 1.26
CA ASN A 65 18.95 6.37 2.09
C ASN A 65 18.56 5.80 3.48
N PRO A 66 19.28 4.78 4.00
CA PRO A 66 18.98 4.16 5.29
C PRO A 66 18.93 5.12 6.48
N GLU A 67 19.79 6.13 6.53
CA GLU A 67 19.75 7.13 7.61
C GLU A 67 18.50 8.00 7.52
N THR A 68 18.10 8.40 6.32
CA THR A 68 16.83 9.12 6.09
C THR A 68 15.62 8.31 6.57
N ILE A 69 15.60 6.99 6.28
CA ILE A 69 14.52 6.10 6.76
C ILE A 69 14.49 6.06 8.28
N LYS A 70 15.66 5.94 8.95
CA LYS A 70 15.75 5.95 10.42
C LYS A 70 15.26 7.26 11.02
N ASP A 71 15.65 8.40 10.44
CA ASP A 71 15.22 9.72 10.88
C ASP A 71 13.70 9.88 10.75
N ILE A 72 13.13 9.44 9.63
CA ILE A 72 11.68 9.45 9.43
C ILE A 72 10.99 8.52 10.44
N CYS A 73 11.49 7.32 10.68
CA CYS A 73 10.93 6.40 11.67
C CYS A 73 10.97 6.97 13.10
N ALA A 74 12.03 7.70 13.44
CA ALA A 74 12.16 8.35 14.74
C ALA A 74 11.17 9.53 14.92
N LEU A 75 10.87 10.25 13.84
CA LEU A 75 9.99 11.41 13.85
C LEU A 75 8.50 11.02 13.70
N VAL A 76 8.22 10.11 12.75
CA VAL A 76 6.87 9.66 12.42
C VAL A 76 6.62 8.34 13.13
N ASN A 77 5.65 8.27 14.00
CA ASN A 77 5.30 7.05 14.72
C ASN A 77 4.66 6.02 13.76
N LEU A 78 5.48 5.40 12.90
CA LEU A 78 5.09 4.37 11.94
C LEU A 78 4.94 3.01 12.63
N ASP A 79 4.05 2.18 12.11
CA ASP A 79 3.85 0.80 12.56
C ASP A 79 4.46 -0.22 11.59
N LEU A 80 4.65 0.16 10.31
CA LEU A 80 5.05 -0.72 9.23
C LEU A 80 5.81 0.04 8.14
N LEU A 81 6.84 -0.56 7.58
CA LEU A 81 7.55 -0.03 6.41
C LEU A 81 7.06 -0.72 5.13
N GLN A 82 6.96 0.02 4.06
CA GLN A 82 6.70 -0.49 2.71
C GLN A 82 7.85 -0.11 1.79
N PHE A 83 8.61 -1.11 1.33
CA PHE A 83 9.67 -0.92 0.34
C PHE A 83 9.12 -1.16 -1.07
N HIS A 84 9.17 -0.13 -1.90
CA HIS A 84 8.54 -0.11 -3.24
C HIS A 84 9.54 0.10 -4.38
N GLY A 85 10.83 0.09 -4.08
CA GLY A 85 11.96 0.15 -5.02
C GLY A 85 12.60 -1.21 -5.27
N ASP A 86 13.90 -1.19 -5.51
CA ASP A 86 14.71 -2.37 -5.79
C ASP A 86 15.57 -2.76 -4.57
N GLU A 87 15.15 -2.34 -3.35
CA GLU A 87 15.86 -2.59 -2.08
C GLU A 87 16.08 -4.09 -1.87
N GLU A 88 17.28 -4.47 -1.41
CA GLU A 88 17.61 -5.86 -1.11
C GLU A 88 17.01 -6.31 0.24
N GLU A 89 16.84 -7.62 0.43
CA GLU A 89 16.29 -8.21 1.67
C GLU A 89 17.06 -7.77 2.91
N SER A 90 18.40 -7.77 2.84
CA SER A 90 19.28 -7.36 3.95
C SER A 90 19.07 -5.90 4.38
N GLU A 91 18.70 -5.04 3.44
CA GLU A 91 18.36 -3.64 3.70
C GLU A 91 16.97 -3.55 4.33
N CYS A 92 15.95 -4.17 3.69
CA CYS A 92 14.58 -4.16 4.18
C CYS A 92 14.45 -4.68 5.62
N SER A 93 15.20 -5.73 5.98
CA SER A 93 15.19 -6.37 7.30
C SER A 93 16.07 -5.69 8.35
N SER A 94 16.84 -4.64 7.99
CA SER A 94 17.77 -3.97 8.91
C SER A 94 17.11 -3.02 9.91
N TYR A 95 15.84 -2.76 9.76
CA TYR A 95 15.07 -1.83 10.61
C TYR A 95 14.35 -2.56 11.74
N SER A 96 14.08 -1.83 12.85
CA SER A 96 13.34 -2.38 14.00
C SER A 96 11.85 -2.56 13.73
N LEU A 97 11.29 -1.91 12.72
CA LEU A 97 9.90 -2.05 12.31
C LEU A 97 9.73 -3.20 11.32
N PRO A 98 8.61 -3.92 11.38
CA PRO A 98 8.28 -4.90 10.36
C PRO A 98 8.09 -4.23 8.99
N TYR A 99 8.19 -5.03 7.92
CA TYR A 99 8.04 -4.49 6.57
C TYR A 99 7.19 -5.37 5.64
N ILE A 100 6.67 -4.74 4.59
CA ILE A 100 6.09 -5.35 3.41
C ILE A 100 6.93 -4.97 2.18
N LYS A 101 7.07 -5.90 1.23
CA LYS A 101 7.78 -5.63 -0.02
C LYS A 101 6.78 -5.50 -1.17
N ALA A 102 6.83 -4.38 -1.86
CA ALA A 102 6.08 -4.20 -3.10
C ALA A 102 6.90 -4.71 -4.29
N ILE A 103 6.22 -5.42 -5.18
CA ILE A 103 6.79 -5.93 -6.42
C ILE A 103 5.89 -5.59 -7.61
N ARG A 104 6.48 -5.50 -8.79
CA ARG A 104 5.77 -5.32 -10.05
C ARG A 104 5.60 -6.67 -10.72
N VAL A 105 4.36 -7.15 -10.79
CA VAL A 105 4.04 -8.45 -11.40
C VAL A 105 4.02 -8.31 -12.93
N ARG A 106 4.83 -9.13 -13.59
CA ARG A 106 4.96 -9.24 -15.06
C ARG A 106 4.77 -10.66 -15.53
N HIS A 107 5.17 -11.63 -14.70
CA HIS A 107 5.20 -13.05 -14.99
C HIS A 107 4.66 -13.86 -13.82
N GLU A 108 4.18 -15.06 -14.07
CA GLU A 108 3.59 -15.98 -13.07
C GLU A 108 4.52 -16.28 -11.89
N ASN A 109 5.84 -16.29 -12.12
CA ASN A 109 6.82 -16.64 -11.08
C ASN A 109 7.29 -15.43 -10.25
N ASP A 110 6.89 -14.21 -10.58
CA ASP A 110 7.39 -13.01 -9.89
C ASP A 110 7.02 -13.02 -8.40
N LEU A 111 5.80 -13.47 -8.07
CA LEU A 111 5.34 -13.55 -6.69
C LEU A 111 6.15 -14.58 -5.89
N SER A 112 6.29 -15.81 -6.40
CA SER A 112 7.02 -16.88 -5.73
C SER A 112 8.51 -16.55 -5.56
N HIS A 113 9.12 -15.91 -6.54
CA HIS A 113 10.50 -15.40 -6.42
C HIS A 113 10.61 -14.35 -5.31
N ALA A 114 9.67 -13.41 -5.23
CA ALA A 114 9.66 -12.39 -4.20
C ALA A 114 9.44 -12.97 -2.79
N GLU A 115 8.53 -13.93 -2.64
CA GLU A 115 8.28 -14.60 -1.36
C GLU A 115 9.53 -15.30 -0.82
N ASN A 116 10.31 -15.93 -1.71
CA ASN A 116 11.56 -16.59 -1.35
C ASN A 116 12.69 -15.58 -1.09
N LYS A 117 12.81 -14.52 -1.91
CA LYS A 117 13.83 -13.50 -1.76
C LYS A 117 13.64 -12.69 -0.48
N TYR A 118 12.43 -12.24 -0.21
CA TYR A 118 12.10 -11.35 0.92
C TYR A 118 11.49 -12.17 2.07
N PHE A 119 12.27 -13.11 2.60
CA PHE A 119 11.81 -14.05 3.63
C PHE A 119 11.39 -13.36 4.94
N GLY A 120 11.96 -12.20 5.29
CA GLY A 120 11.60 -11.39 6.45
C GLY A 120 10.33 -10.54 6.26
N ALA A 121 9.85 -10.37 5.03
CA ALA A 121 8.64 -9.59 4.76
C ALA A 121 7.40 -10.22 5.39
N LEU A 122 6.55 -9.41 6.05
CA LEU A 122 5.26 -9.86 6.59
C LEU A 122 4.25 -10.18 5.48
N ALA A 123 4.36 -9.52 4.34
CA ALA A 123 3.49 -9.70 3.18
C ALA A 123 4.20 -9.23 1.90
N ILE A 124 3.74 -9.73 0.76
CA ILE A 124 4.13 -9.19 -0.55
C ILE A 124 2.97 -8.36 -1.10
N LEU A 125 3.27 -7.14 -1.55
CA LEU A 125 2.33 -6.29 -2.25
C LEU A 125 2.57 -6.43 -3.76
N ALA A 126 1.57 -6.94 -4.48
CA ALA A 126 1.59 -7.06 -5.93
C ALA A 126 1.00 -5.81 -6.58
N ASP A 127 1.84 -5.02 -7.27
CA ASP A 127 1.43 -3.83 -8.00
C ASP A 127 1.44 -4.08 -9.51
N ALA A 128 0.61 -3.34 -10.25
CA ALA A 128 0.58 -3.40 -11.70
C ALA A 128 1.89 -2.88 -12.32
N PHE A 129 2.39 -3.58 -13.33
CA PHE A 129 3.53 -3.11 -14.08
C PHE A 129 3.10 -2.19 -15.22
N LYS A 130 3.68 -0.97 -15.27
CA LYS A 130 3.67 -0.13 -16.47
C LYS A 130 5.09 0.32 -16.81
N LYS A 131 5.53 0.03 -18.04
CA LYS A 131 6.85 0.41 -18.53
C LYS A 131 7.05 1.93 -18.42
N GLY A 132 8.06 2.35 -17.64
CA GLY A 132 8.48 3.76 -17.54
C GLY A 132 7.73 4.62 -16.50
N VAL A 133 6.81 4.05 -15.72
CA VAL A 133 6.11 4.79 -14.65
C VAL A 133 6.17 4.01 -13.34
N PRO A 134 6.75 4.55 -12.26
CA PRO A 134 6.69 3.94 -10.94
C PRO A 134 5.26 4.05 -10.38
N GLY A 135 4.49 2.97 -10.39
CA GLY A 135 3.19 2.81 -9.72
C GLY A 135 2.07 3.83 -10.04
N GLY A 136 0.84 3.53 -9.68
CA GLY A 136 -0.27 4.49 -9.67
C GLY A 136 -0.84 4.90 -11.05
N THR A 137 -0.70 4.07 -12.08
CA THR A 137 -1.14 4.38 -13.46
C THR A 137 -2.64 4.23 -13.70
N GLY A 138 -3.37 3.58 -12.77
CA GLY A 138 -4.80 3.33 -12.90
C GLY A 138 -5.20 2.15 -13.79
N GLU A 139 -4.23 1.44 -14.39
CA GLU A 139 -4.47 0.22 -15.15
C GLU A 139 -4.26 -1.01 -14.26
N SER A 140 -5.18 -1.98 -14.31
CA SER A 140 -5.01 -3.29 -13.66
C SER A 140 -4.11 -4.17 -14.52
N PHE A 141 -3.33 -5.05 -13.88
CA PHE A 141 -2.63 -6.14 -14.58
C PHE A 141 -3.51 -7.38 -14.67
N ASP A 142 -3.04 -8.37 -15.42
CA ASP A 142 -3.71 -9.66 -15.50
C ASP A 142 -3.59 -10.41 -14.17
N TRP A 143 -4.68 -10.46 -13.41
CA TRP A 143 -4.72 -11.12 -12.10
C TRP A 143 -4.53 -12.63 -12.17
N SER A 144 -4.68 -13.26 -13.36
CA SER A 144 -4.40 -14.68 -13.54
C SER A 144 -2.92 -15.06 -13.34
N LEU A 145 -2.02 -14.08 -13.39
CA LEU A 145 -0.60 -14.23 -13.06
C LEU A 145 -0.32 -14.48 -11.57
N LEU A 146 -1.32 -14.28 -10.70
CA LEU A 146 -1.16 -14.47 -9.27
C LEU A 146 -1.55 -15.90 -8.88
N PRO A 147 -0.61 -16.72 -8.35
CA PRO A 147 -0.90 -18.08 -7.95
C PRO A 147 -1.86 -18.11 -6.75
N ASN A 148 -2.62 -19.19 -6.61
CA ASN A 148 -3.48 -19.41 -5.44
C ASN A 148 -2.68 -19.95 -4.24
N ASP A 149 -1.64 -20.73 -4.49
CA ASP A 149 -0.73 -21.23 -3.46
C ASP A 149 0.34 -20.18 -3.17
N ARG A 150 0.31 -19.63 -1.96
CA ARG A 150 1.13 -18.49 -1.52
C ARG A 150 1.75 -18.78 -0.17
N LEU A 151 3.05 -18.50 -0.06
CA LEU A 151 3.78 -18.67 1.20
C LEU A 151 3.53 -17.50 2.15
N LYS A 152 3.18 -16.32 1.62
CA LYS A 152 2.96 -15.09 2.40
C LYS A 152 1.59 -14.48 2.11
N PRO A 153 1.05 -13.68 3.05
CA PRO A 153 -0.11 -12.84 2.78
C PRO A 153 0.10 -11.95 1.55
N LEU A 154 -0.85 -11.98 0.61
CA LEU A 154 -0.81 -11.11 -0.57
C LEU A 154 -1.63 -9.85 -0.33
N ILE A 155 -1.02 -8.70 -0.59
CA ILE A 155 -1.69 -7.40 -0.71
C ILE A 155 -1.84 -7.09 -2.19
N LEU A 156 -3.07 -7.00 -2.68
CA LEU A 156 -3.33 -6.67 -4.07
C LEU A 156 -3.38 -5.15 -4.25
N ALA A 157 -2.61 -4.64 -5.20
CA ALA A 157 -2.55 -3.24 -5.57
C ALA A 157 -2.59 -3.07 -7.10
N GLY A 158 -2.37 -1.87 -7.60
CA GLY A 158 -2.26 -1.56 -9.03
C GLY A 158 -3.59 -1.45 -9.74
N GLY A 159 -3.98 -0.21 -10.09
CA GLY A 159 -5.17 0.08 -10.88
C GLY A 159 -6.52 -0.22 -10.22
N LEU A 160 -6.53 -0.53 -8.92
CA LEU A 160 -7.76 -0.78 -8.18
C LEU A 160 -8.59 0.51 -8.04
N ASN A 161 -9.91 0.37 -8.14
CA ASN A 161 -10.90 1.43 -7.97
C ASN A 161 -12.26 0.82 -7.56
N ASP A 162 -13.25 1.66 -7.28
CA ASP A 162 -14.60 1.26 -6.86
C ASP A 162 -15.35 0.36 -7.86
N LYS A 163 -14.95 0.36 -9.15
CA LYS A 163 -15.63 -0.41 -10.21
C LYS A 163 -15.05 -1.81 -10.39
N ASN A 164 -13.76 -2.03 -10.06
CA ASN A 164 -13.09 -3.31 -10.31
C ASN A 164 -12.74 -4.08 -9.04
N ILE A 165 -12.76 -3.45 -7.86
CA ILE A 165 -12.30 -4.06 -6.62
C ILE A 165 -13.10 -5.31 -6.22
N TYR A 166 -14.41 -5.29 -6.41
CA TYR A 166 -15.25 -6.46 -6.13
C TYR A 166 -14.78 -7.70 -6.91
N GLN A 167 -14.61 -7.54 -8.24
CA GLN A 167 -14.16 -8.64 -9.09
C GLN A 167 -12.71 -9.04 -8.77
N ALA A 168 -11.84 -8.07 -8.49
CA ALA A 168 -10.46 -8.33 -8.10
C ALA A 168 -10.38 -9.23 -6.85
N ILE A 169 -11.16 -8.95 -5.83
CA ILE A 169 -11.22 -9.74 -4.60
C ILE A 169 -11.76 -11.15 -4.87
N LYS A 170 -12.85 -11.28 -5.62
CA LYS A 170 -13.44 -12.59 -5.95
C LYS A 170 -12.53 -13.45 -6.85
N THR A 171 -11.66 -12.84 -7.64
CA THR A 171 -10.71 -13.56 -8.50
C THR A 171 -9.42 -13.95 -7.76
N VAL A 172 -8.84 -13.00 -7.00
CA VAL A 172 -7.51 -13.15 -6.41
C VAL A 172 -7.54 -13.72 -4.99
N HIS A 173 -8.63 -13.52 -4.25
CA HIS A 173 -8.74 -13.86 -2.82
C HIS A 173 -7.54 -13.32 -2.00
N PRO A 174 -7.23 -12.02 -2.07
CA PRO A 174 -6.07 -11.46 -1.38
C PRO A 174 -6.31 -11.38 0.13
N TYR A 175 -5.23 -11.29 0.90
CA TYR A 175 -5.30 -10.98 2.34
C TYR A 175 -5.75 -9.54 2.60
N ALA A 176 -5.26 -8.61 1.76
CA ALA A 176 -5.57 -7.19 1.84
C ALA A 176 -5.55 -6.56 0.44
N VAL A 177 -6.11 -5.37 0.34
CA VAL A 177 -6.05 -4.53 -0.85
C VAL A 177 -5.45 -3.17 -0.53
N ASP A 178 -4.71 -2.60 -1.48
CA ASP A 178 -4.10 -1.27 -1.38
C ASP A 178 -4.53 -0.40 -2.55
N VAL A 179 -5.07 0.77 -2.27
CA VAL A 179 -5.51 1.72 -3.29
C VAL A 179 -4.93 3.11 -3.06
N SER A 180 -4.54 3.76 -4.16
CA SER A 180 -4.06 5.14 -4.13
C SER A 180 -4.79 5.99 -5.16
N GLY A 181 -4.40 5.93 -6.44
CA GLY A 181 -4.95 6.78 -7.50
C GLY A 181 -6.42 6.53 -7.82
N GLY A 182 -6.90 5.28 -7.64
CA GLY A 182 -8.28 4.92 -7.96
C GLY A 182 -9.36 5.54 -7.06
N VAL A 183 -8.94 6.21 -5.97
CA VAL A 183 -9.83 6.94 -5.05
C VAL A 183 -9.46 8.42 -4.93
N GLU A 184 -8.74 8.96 -5.91
CA GLU A 184 -8.32 10.36 -5.95
C GLU A 184 -9.22 11.20 -6.87
N GLN A 185 -9.46 12.44 -6.48
CA GLN A 185 -10.06 13.45 -7.36
C GLN A 185 -8.99 14.22 -8.16
N ALA A 186 -7.80 14.32 -7.62
CA ALA A 186 -6.60 14.83 -8.27
C ALA A 186 -5.39 14.13 -7.65
N LYS A 187 -4.24 14.10 -8.35
CA LYS A 187 -3.03 13.43 -7.85
C LYS A 187 -2.67 13.91 -6.45
N GLY A 188 -2.67 12.99 -5.48
CA GLY A 188 -2.37 13.25 -4.07
C GLY A 188 -3.53 13.84 -3.24
N ILE A 189 -4.74 13.98 -3.82
CA ILE A 189 -5.94 14.48 -3.12
C ILE A 189 -7.03 13.42 -3.21
N LYS A 190 -7.47 12.88 -2.05
CA LYS A 190 -8.49 11.84 -2.01
C LYS A 190 -9.89 12.40 -2.31
N ASN A 191 -10.70 11.59 -2.96
CA ASN A 191 -12.13 11.82 -3.09
C ASN A 191 -12.84 10.99 -2.01
N HIS A 192 -13.34 11.64 -0.97
CA HIS A 192 -13.91 10.96 0.21
C HIS A 192 -15.10 10.06 -0.16
N ARG A 193 -15.94 10.49 -1.11
CA ARG A 193 -17.06 9.68 -1.62
C ARG A 193 -16.53 8.40 -2.30
N THR A 194 -15.51 8.52 -3.13
CA THR A 194 -14.92 7.37 -3.84
C THR A 194 -14.20 6.44 -2.87
N VAL A 195 -13.54 6.96 -1.82
CA VAL A 195 -12.96 6.15 -0.74
C VAL A 195 -14.06 5.31 -0.08
N THR A 196 -15.18 5.93 0.33
CA THR A 196 -16.30 5.23 0.95
C THR A 196 -16.90 4.17 0.02
N GLN A 197 -17.09 4.50 -1.26
CA GLN A 197 -17.59 3.54 -2.26
C GLN A 197 -16.67 2.34 -2.43
N PHE A 198 -15.36 2.59 -2.52
CA PHE A 198 -14.36 1.53 -2.63
C PHE A 198 -14.40 0.58 -1.42
N LEU A 199 -14.43 1.13 -0.20
CA LEU A 199 -14.49 0.34 1.04
C LEU A 199 -15.79 -0.46 1.16
N ASN A 200 -16.93 0.08 0.72
CA ASN A 200 -18.18 -0.63 0.67
C ASN A 200 -18.12 -1.83 -0.30
N GLU A 201 -17.50 -1.66 -1.48
CA GLU A 201 -17.30 -2.76 -2.42
C GLU A 201 -16.36 -3.84 -1.88
N VAL A 202 -15.31 -3.46 -1.13
CA VAL A 202 -14.44 -4.43 -0.42
C VAL A 202 -15.24 -5.22 0.61
N SER A 203 -16.08 -4.55 1.42
CA SER A 203 -16.93 -5.20 2.42
C SER A 203 -17.88 -6.20 1.75
N ARG A 204 -18.58 -5.77 0.70
CA ARG A 204 -19.51 -6.61 -0.07
C ARG A 204 -18.81 -7.84 -0.69
N ALA A 205 -17.57 -7.68 -1.15
CA ALA A 205 -16.82 -8.80 -1.70
C ALA A 205 -16.31 -9.77 -0.63
N SER A 206 -16.26 -9.34 0.65
CA SER A 206 -15.79 -10.14 1.79
C SER A 206 -16.88 -11.05 2.39
N GLU A 207 -18.14 -10.81 2.03
CA GLU A 207 -19.30 -11.66 2.35
C GLU A 207 -19.32 -12.91 1.46
#